data_ae548dc10b2ada7edb64ad03bdcae3d5
#
_entry.id   ae548dc10b2ada7edb64ad03bdcae3d5
#
_cell.length_a   1.000
_cell.length_b   1.000
_cell.length_c   1.000
_cell.angle_alpha   90.00
_cell.angle_beta   90.00
_cell.angle_gamma   90.00
#
_symmetry.space_group_name_H-M   'P 1'
#
loop_
_entity.id
_entity.type
_entity.pdbx_description
1 polymer ?
#
loop_
_entity_poly.entity_id
_entity_poly.type
_entity_poly.pdbx_seq_one_letter_code
_entity_poly.pdbx_strand_id
1 'polypeptide(L)'
;MSYQVSDATENDVESLIEVYSSPDLYHNREEASWFVKSYFDYHHIKVVKQRKDVIGAIFWNTVEEKHHGLTNIQDFYIDEKFRRKGLGEKLLRSSIEGMKKLYAKHHYVLRKVLVTTGENNKPARNLYEKIGFRSVAVIPDLHADGENELVYVLTPNL
;
A
#
# COMPACT_ATOMS: atom_id res chain seq x y z
N MET A 1 -19.03 -2.10 -15.08
CA MET A 1 -18.46 -0.93 -14.36
C MET A 1 -16.95 -0.95 -14.53
N SER A 2 -16.33 0.16 -14.93
CA SER A 2 -14.88 0.23 -15.12
C SER A 2 -14.21 0.77 -13.86
N TYR A 3 -13.08 0.15 -13.50
CA TYR A 3 -12.21 0.60 -12.42
C TYR A 3 -10.90 1.11 -13.01
N GLN A 4 -10.43 2.26 -12.54
CA GLN A 4 -9.19 2.88 -13.00
C GLN A 4 -8.16 2.88 -11.86
N VAL A 5 -6.92 2.53 -12.18
CA VAL A 5 -5.76 2.69 -11.28
C VAL A 5 -4.91 3.83 -11.81
N SER A 6 -4.57 4.80 -10.97
CA SER A 6 -3.75 5.97 -11.29
C SER A 6 -2.93 6.42 -10.09
N ASP A 7 -1.96 7.29 -10.32
CA ASP A 7 -1.34 8.04 -9.23
C ASP A 7 -2.36 9.00 -8.64
N ALA A 8 -2.32 9.20 -7.31
CA ALA A 8 -3.18 10.14 -6.64
C ALA A 8 -2.77 11.58 -6.96
N THR A 9 -3.75 12.46 -6.95
CA THR A 9 -3.58 13.91 -7.11
C THR A 9 -4.24 14.64 -5.95
N GLU A 10 -3.98 15.94 -5.81
CA GLU A 10 -4.63 16.77 -4.78
C GLU A 10 -6.17 16.69 -4.82
N ASN A 11 -6.73 16.47 -6.01
CA ASN A 11 -8.19 16.30 -6.17
C ASN A 11 -8.71 14.99 -5.50
N ASP A 12 -7.84 14.07 -5.15
CA ASP A 12 -8.20 12.80 -4.52
C ASP A 12 -8.18 12.86 -2.99
N VAL A 13 -7.64 13.92 -2.38
CA VAL A 13 -7.42 14.02 -0.93
C VAL A 13 -8.72 13.83 -0.15
N GLU A 14 -9.80 14.53 -0.53
CA GLU A 14 -11.08 14.38 0.17
C GLU A 14 -11.67 12.97 0.04
N SER A 15 -11.59 12.37 -1.15
CA SER A 15 -12.06 11.00 -1.36
C SER A 15 -11.19 9.97 -0.62
N LEU A 16 -9.89 10.21 -0.50
CA LEU A 16 -9.00 9.41 0.34
C LEU A 16 -9.39 9.50 1.82
N ILE A 17 -9.62 10.71 2.33
CA ILE A 17 -10.07 10.91 3.72
C ILE A 17 -11.37 10.15 3.98
N GLU A 18 -12.31 10.20 3.04
CA GLU A 18 -13.57 9.47 3.16
C GLU A 18 -13.36 7.95 3.28
N VAL A 19 -12.54 7.37 2.40
CA VAL A 19 -12.20 5.93 2.43
C VAL A 19 -11.51 5.55 3.73
N TYR A 20 -10.58 6.39 4.21
CA TYR A 20 -9.80 6.13 5.42
C TYR A 20 -10.57 6.46 6.72
N SER A 21 -11.70 7.13 6.63
CA SER A 21 -12.62 7.36 7.76
C SER A 21 -13.46 6.13 8.11
N SER A 22 -13.21 4.99 7.45
CA SER A 22 -13.83 3.72 7.81
C SER A 22 -13.49 3.33 9.24
N PRO A 23 -14.45 2.85 10.05
CA PRO A 23 -14.20 2.39 11.42
C PRO A 23 -13.13 1.31 11.56
N ASP A 24 -12.88 0.56 10.48
CA ASP A 24 -11.86 -0.50 10.45
C ASP A 24 -10.43 0.03 10.35
N LEU A 25 -10.24 1.32 10.02
CA LEU A 25 -8.94 1.92 9.80
C LEU A 25 -8.59 2.97 10.86
N TYR A 26 -9.43 4.00 10.99
CA TYR A 26 -9.21 5.10 11.91
C TYR A 26 -10.48 5.38 12.70
N HIS A 27 -10.32 5.79 13.96
CA HIS A 27 -11.45 6.01 14.86
C HIS A 27 -12.39 7.14 14.43
N ASN A 28 -11.88 8.09 13.67
CA ASN A 28 -12.66 9.23 13.21
C ASN A 28 -12.05 9.92 11.97
N ARG A 29 -12.80 10.86 11.41
CA ARG A 29 -12.39 11.62 10.23
C ARG A 29 -11.17 12.53 10.48
N GLU A 30 -10.97 13.00 11.70
CA GLU A 30 -9.83 13.86 12.04
C GLU A 30 -8.51 13.07 11.93
N GLU A 31 -8.46 11.86 12.48
CA GLU A 31 -7.32 10.96 12.35
C GLU A 31 -7.06 10.56 10.90
N ALA A 32 -8.11 10.21 10.16
CA ALA A 32 -7.99 9.90 8.73
C ALA A 32 -7.46 11.10 7.94
N SER A 33 -7.94 12.32 8.23
CA SER A 33 -7.46 13.56 7.61
C SER A 33 -6.00 13.82 7.94
N TRP A 34 -5.61 13.63 9.20
CA TRP A 34 -4.22 13.78 9.62
C TRP A 34 -3.31 12.80 8.88
N PHE A 35 -3.68 11.51 8.83
CA PHE A 35 -2.93 10.49 8.12
C PHE A 35 -2.77 10.85 6.64
N VAL A 36 -3.87 11.04 5.91
CA VAL A 36 -3.83 11.30 4.47
C VAL A 36 -2.98 12.53 4.16
N LYS A 37 -3.19 13.64 4.86
CA LYS A 37 -2.44 14.90 4.61
C LYS A 37 -0.97 14.78 5.00
N SER A 38 -0.63 14.11 6.10
CA SER A 38 0.75 13.93 6.53
C SER A 38 1.56 13.07 5.56
N TYR A 39 0.91 12.13 4.90
CA TYR A 39 1.59 11.20 3.99
C TYR A 39 1.56 11.68 2.53
N PHE A 40 0.62 12.57 2.16
CA PHE A 40 0.43 12.98 0.77
C PHE A 40 1.66 13.65 0.17
N ASP A 41 2.35 14.48 0.94
CA ASP A 41 3.52 15.23 0.49
C ASP A 41 4.81 14.39 0.42
N TYR A 42 4.88 13.27 1.15
CA TYR A 42 6.12 12.50 1.34
C TYR A 42 6.08 11.09 0.78
N HIS A 43 4.91 10.60 0.38
CA HIS A 43 4.73 9.25 -0.14
C HIS A 43 4.24 9.26 -1.57
N HIS A 44 4.57 8.18 -2.28
CA HIS A 44 3.92 7.88 -3.54
C HIS A 44 2.60 7.18 -3.25
N ILE A 45 1.53 7.67 -3.83
CA ILE A 45 0.19 7.14 -3.59
C ILE A 45 -0.42 6.71 -4.92
N LYS A 46 -0.81 5.45 -5.02
CA LYS A 46 -1.69 4.98 -6.09
C LYS A 46 -3.07 4.73 -5.54
N VAL A 47 -4.06 5.06 -6.37
CA VAL A 47 -5.47 4.88 -6.04
C VAL A 47 -6.16 4.01 -7.08
N VAL A 48 -7.16 3.29 -6.64
CA VAL A 48 -8.16 2.70 -7.52
C VAL A 48 -9.46 3.46 -7.36
N LYS A 49 -10.05 3.84 -8.49
CA LYS A 49 -11.26 4.67 -8.57
C LYS A 49 -12.39 3.94 -9.27
N GLN A 50 -13.60 4.20 -8.81
CA GLN A 50 -14.83 3.96 -9.55
C GLN A 50 -15.44 5.31 -9.92
N ARG A 51 -15.46 5.65 -11.22
CA ARG A 51 -15.72 7.02 -11.69
C ARG A 51 -14.70 7.99 -11.11
N LYS A 52 -15.11 8.93 -10.24
CA LYS A 52 -14.25 9.90 -9.55
C LYS A 52 -13.95 9.55 -8.09
N ASP A 53 -14.64 8.54 -7.55
CA ASP A 53 -14.53 8.19 -6.13
C ASP A 53 -13.37 7.20 -5.92
N VAL A 54 -12.49 7.50 -4.99
CA VAL A 54 -11.45 6.57 -4.53
C VAL A 54 -12.11 5.46 -3.73
N ILE A 55 -11.78 4.21 -4.07
CA ILE A 55 -12.28 3.01 -3.39
C ILE A 55 -11.17 2.14 -2.83
N GLY A 56 -9.95 2.58 -2.95
CA GLY A 56 -8.77 1.96 -2.37
C GLY A 56 -7.50 2.70 -2.74
N ALA A 57 -6.48 2.51 -1.93
CA ALA A 57 -5.19 3.16 -2.11
C ALA A 57 -4.03 2.30 -1.61
N ILE A 58 -2.85 2.59 -2.08
CA ILE A 58 -1.58 2.08 -1.59
C ILE A 58 -0.60 3.25 -1.45
N PHE A 59 0.02 3.35 -0.28
CA PHE A 59 1.03 4.35 0.07
C PHE A 59 2.38 3.66 0.18
N TRP A 60 3.39 4.20 -0.48
CA TRP A 60 4.73 3.65 -0.43
C TRP A 60 5.80 4.74 -0.52
N ASN A 61 6.98 4.47 0.00
CA ASN A 61 8.12 5.36 -0.04
C ASN A 61 9.43 4.61 -0.29
N THR A 62 10.41 5.33 -0.79
CA THR A 62 11.79 4.83 -0.84
C THR A 62 12.37 4.83 0.56
N VAL A 63 13.14 3.79 0.89
CA VAL A 63 13.80 3.64 2.19
C VAL A 63 15.29 3.80 1.99
N GLU A 64 15.93 4.54 2.88
CA GLU A 64 17.35 4.84 2.83
C GLU A 64 17.77 5.52 1.52
N GLU A 65 18.99 5.33 1.09
CA GLU A 65 19.52 5.91 -0.13
C GLU A 65 19.07 5.12 -1.37
N LYS A 66 18.83 5.82 -2.48
CA LYS A 66 18.28 5.21 -3.71
C LYS A 66 19.11 4.06 -4.27
N HIS A 67 20.42 4.07 -4.06
CA HIS A 67 21.29 2.99 -4.56
C HIS A 67 21.05 1.64 -3.84
N HIS A 68 20.45 1.65 -2.64
CA HIS A 68 20.05 0.41 -1.96
C HIS A 68 18.87 -0.28 -2.63
N GLY A 69 18.05 0.45 -3.40
CA GLY A 69 16.92 -0.11 -4.15
C GLY A 69 15.80 -0.63 -3.25
N LEU A 70 15.56 0.04 -2.13
CA LEU A 70 14.60 -0.38 -1.11
C LEU A 70 13.35 0.48 -1.14
N THR A 71 12.19 -0.16 -1.07
CA THR A 71 10.88 0.48 -0.97
C THR A 71 10.06 -0.18 0.14
N ASN A 72 9.32 0.62 0.89
CA ASN A 72 8.38 0.15 1.88
C ASN A 72 6.94 0.55 1.51
N ILE A 73 6.02 -0.40 1.57
CA ILE A 73 4.58 -0.15 1.49
C ILE A 73 4.13 0.18 2.91
N GLN A 74 3.70 1.43 3.11
CA GLN A 74 3.28 1.95 4.42
C GLN A 74 1.85 1.60 4.73
N ASP A 75 0.98 1.67 3.72
CA ASP A 75 -0.43 1.34 3.87
C ASP A 75 -1.01 0.82 2.58
N PHE A 76 -2.00 -0.07 2.70
CA PHE A 76 -2.67 -0.67 1.56
C PHE A 76 -4.10 -1.07 1.93
N TYR A 77 -5.05 -0.39 1.36
CA TYR A 77 -6.45 -0.59 1.66
C TYR A 77 -7.34 -0.64 0.42
N ILE A 78 -8.34 -1.51 0.44
CA ILE A 78 -9.48 -1.54 -0.49
C ILE A 78 -10.75 -1.54 0.35
N ASP A 79 -11.65 -0.61 0.07
CA ASP A 79 -12.97 -0.55 0.69
C ASP A 79 -13.66 -1.91 0.62
N GLU A 80 -14.19 -2.37 1.73
CA GLU A 80 -14.75 -3.69 1.92
C GLU A 80 -15.78 -4.06 0.83
N LYS A 81 -16.62 -3.10 0.44
CA LYS A 81 -17.66 -3.27 -0.61
C LYS A 81 -17.08 -3.61 -1.98
N PHE A 82 -15.80 -3.34 -2.19
CA PHE A 82 -15.10 -3.53 -3.46
C PHE A 82 -14.06 -4.64 -3.44
N ARG A 83 -13.90 -5.34 -2.31
CA ARG A 83 -12.98 -6.48 -2.18
C ARG A 83 -13.41 -7.68 -3.03
N ARG A 84 -12.53 -8.66 -3.21
CA ARG A 84 -12.72 -9.88 -4.00
C ARG A 84 -13.05 -9.67 -5.48
N LYS A 85 -12.70 -8.51 -6.04
CA LYS A 85 -12.85 -8.15 -7.46
C LYS A 85 -11.49 -8.04 -8.19
N GLY A 86 -10.40 -8.53 -7.59
CA GLY A 86 -9.05 -8.44 -8.14
C GLY A 86 -8.41 -7.05 -8.04
N LEU A 87 -9.08 -6.06 -7.43
CA LEU A 87 -8.62 -4.67 -7.40
C LEU A 87 -7.34 -4.50 -6.57
N GLY A 88 -7.22 -5.21 -5.44
CA GLY A 88 -6.00 -5.20 -4.64
C GLY A 88 -4.79 -5.71 -5.41
N GLU A 89 -4.93 -6.81 -6.13
CA GLU A 89 -3.86 -7.33 -6.99
C GLU A 89 -3.46 -6.34 -8.08
N LYS A 90 -4.44 -5.76 -8.77
CA LYS A 90 -4.20 -4.76 -9.82
C LYS A 90 -3.48 -3.54 -9.28
N LEU A 91 -3.91 -3.03 -8.12
CA LEU A 91 -3.31 -1.86 -7.47
C LEU A 91 -1.87 -2.16 -7.03
N LEU A 92 -1.62 -3.29 -6.38
CA LEU A 92 -0.29 -3.67 -5.90
C LEU A 92 0.69 -3.90 -7.07
N ARG A 93 0.28 -4.61 -8.13
CA ARG A 93 1.12 -4.79 -9.33
C ARG A 93 1.44 -3.46 -10.00
N SER A 94 0.45 -2.58 -10.16
CA SER A 94 0.66 -1.24 -10.73
C SER A 94 1.61 -0.40 -9.87
N SER A 95 1.57 -0.54 -8.56
CA SER A 95 2.47 0.16 -7.64
C SER A 95 3.90 -0.36 -7.76
N ILE A 96 4.10 -1.68 -7.83
CA ILE A 96 5.43 -2.28 -8.05
C ILE A 96 6.04 -1.81 -9.37
N GLU A 97 5.26 -1.73 -10.44
CA GLU A 97 5.73 -1.17 -11.72
C GLU A 97 6.07 0.33 -11.60
N GLY A 98 5.32 1.10 -10.82
CA GLY A 98 5.64 2.49 -10.48
C GLY A 98 6.97 2.61 -9.73
N MET A 99 7.20 1.74 -8.75
CA MET A 99 8.47 1.65 -8.01
C MET A 99 9.65 1.36 -8.94
N LYS A 100 9.52 0.35 -9.80
CA LYS A 100 10.56 0.01 -10.80
C LYS A 100 10.89 1.20 -11.70
N LYS A 101 9.87 1.90 -12.21
CA LYS A 101 10.04 3.09 -13.06
C LYS A 101 10.73 4.22 -12.33
N LEU A 102 10.40 4.45 -11.05
CA LEU A 102 11.05 5.47 -10.24
C LEU A 102 12.56 5.21 -10.11
N TYR A 103 12.94 3.97 -9.75
CA TYR A 103 14.36 3.61 -9.62
C TYR A 103 15.09 3.70 -10.97
N ALA A 104 14.50 3.18 -12.04
CA ALA A 104 15.07 3.23 -13.38
C ALA A 104 15.31 4.67 -13.89
N LYS A 105 14.38 5.60 -13.57
CA LYS A 105 14.54 7.04 -13.89
C LYS A 105 15.80 7.66 -13.27
N HIS A 106 16.24 7.12 -12.14
CA HIS A 106 17.45 7.56 -11.42
C HIS A 106 18.66 6.65 -11.67
N HIS A 107 18.60 5.76 -12.69
CA HIS A 107 19.66 4.80 -13.01
C HIS A 107 19.98 3.78 -11.92
N TYR A 108 19.00 3.48 -11.08
CA TYR A 108 19.07 2.43 -10.06
C TYR A 108 18.09 1.29 -10.33
N VAL A 109 18.23 0.22 -9.59
CA VAL A 109 17.36 -0.97 -9.69
C VAL A 109 16.58 -1.13 -8.39
N LEU A 110 15.28 -1.35 -8.50
CA LEU A 110 14.47 -1.78 -7.37
C LEU A 110 14.87 -3.19 -6.95
N ARG A 111 15.42 -3.35 -5.74
CA ARG A 111 15.94 -4.62 -5.24
C ARG A 111 14.97 -5.34 -4.31
N LYS A 112 14.32 -4.58 -3.43
CA LYS A 112 13.40 -5.12 -2.44
C LYS A 112 12.20 -4.22 -2.24
N VAL A 113 11.04 -4.84 -2.07
CA VAL A 113 9.82 -4.19 -1.58
C VAL A 113 9.43 -4.86 -0.28
N LEU A 114 9.26 -4.06 0.77
CA LEU A 114 8.86 -4.51 2.09
C LEU A 114 7.40 -4.13 2.35
N VAL A 115 6.70 -4.97 3.10
CA VAL A 115 5.37 -4.68 3.64
C VAL A 115 5.17 -5.52 4.90
N THR A 116 4.44 -4.98 5.87
CA THR A 116 4.00 -5.76 7.04
C THR A 116 2.49 -6.00 7.00
N THR A 117 2.05 -7.04 7.67
CA THR A 117 0.63 -7.32 7.88
C THR A 117 0.44 -8.22 9.09
N GLY A 118 -0.67 -8.06 9.78
CA GLY A 118 -1.02 -8.94 10.89
C GLY A 118 -1.08 -10.41 10.50
N GLU A 119 -0.57 -11.27 11.37
CA GLU A 119 -0.56 -12.72 11.16
C GLU A 119 -1.96 -13.28 10.84
N ASN A 120 -2.99 -12.70 11.42
CA ASN A 120 -4.39 -13.09 11.23
C ASN A 120 -5.02 -12.53 9.94
N ASN A 121 -4.35 -11.62 9.24
CA ASN A 121 -4.85 -11.02 8.00
C ASN A 121 -4.63 -11.93 6.79
N LYS A 122 -5.34 -13.06 6.76
CA LYS A 122 -5.24 -14.05 5.69
C LYS A 122 -5.44 -13.49 4.27
N PRO A 123 -6.39 -12.56 4.03
CA PRO A 123 -6.56 -11.98 2.69
C PRO A 123 -5.32 -11.23 2.18
N ALA A 124 -4.68 -10.41 3.02
CA ALA A 124 -3.47 -9.71 2.66
C ALA A 124 -2.29 -10.67 2.44
N ARG A 125 -2.10 -11.63 3.34
CA ARG A 125 -1.06 -12.67 3.22
C ARG A 125 -1.18 -13.43 1.90
N ASN A 126 -2.37 -13.94 1.59
CA ASN A 126 -2.62 -14.66 0.34
C ASN A 126 -2.32 -13.80 -0.89
N LEU A 127 -2.66 -12.51 -0.85
CA LEU A 127 -2.36 -11.57 -1.94
C LEU A 127 -0.84 -11.38 -2.10
N TYR A 128 -0.13 -11.14 -1.01
CA TYR A 128 1.33 -10.95 -1.05
C TYR A 128 2.04 -12.19 -1.57
N GLU A 129 1.71 -13.36 -1.05
CA GLU A 129 2.28 -14.64 -1.49
C GLU A 129 1.99 -14.93 -2.97
N LYS A 130 0.77 -14.65 -3.44
CA LYS A 130 0.40 -14.77 -4.85
C LYS A 130 1.24 -13.90 -5.77
N ILE A 131 1.67 -12.72 -5.33
CA ILE A 131 2.52 -11.80 -6.11
C ILE A 131 3.99 -12.20 -6.05
N GLY A 132 4.38 -13.02 -5.09
CA GLY A 132 5.74 -13.50 -4.92
C GLY A 132 6.48 -12.94 -3.71
N PHE A 133 5.79 -12.21 -2.84
CA PHE A 133 6.34 -11.85 -1.54
C PHE A 133 6.55 -13.10 -0.68
N ARG A 134 7.56 -13.06 0.18
CA ARG A 134 7.84 -14.09 1.15
C ARG A 134 7.91 -13.50 2.55
N SER A 135 7.30 -14.17 3.52
CA SER A 135 7.45 -13.81 4.93
C SER A 135 8.88 -14.14 5.39
N VAL A 136 9.56 -13.16 5.94
CA VAL A 136 10.99 -13.24 6.33
C VAL A 136 11.22 -12.99 7.81
N ALA A 137 10.28 -12.37 8.51
CA ALA A 137 10.37 -12.09 9.94
C ALA A 137 8.99 -11.98 10.58
N VAL A 138 8.97 -12.06 11.89
CA VAL A 138 7.82 -11.81 12.75
C VAL A 138 8.21 -10.74 13.76
N ILE A 139 7.36 -9.73 13.94
CA ILE A 139 7.51 -8.72 14.98
C ILE A 139 6.36 -8.90 15.97
N PRO A 140 6.61 -9.40 17.17
CA PRO A 140 5.55 -9.52 18.17
C PRO A 140 5.13 -8.14 18.68
N ASP A 141 3.87 -8.01 19.02
CA ASP A 141 3.29 -6.85 19.73
C ASP A 141 3.54 -5.48 19.04
N LEU A 142 3.70 -5.45 17.71
CA LEU A 142 4.02 -4.19 17.01
C LEU A 142 2.87 -3.18 17.08
N HIS A 143 1.65 -3.61 16.91
CA HIS A 143 0.47 -2.74 16.88
C HIS A 143 -0.46 -2.97 18.06
N ALA A 144 -0.52 -4.18 18.60
CA ALA A 144 -1.31 -4.54 19.77
C ALA A 144 -0.69 -5.72 20.51
N ASP A 145 -0.85 -5.75 21.83
CA ASP A 145 -0.36 -6.83 22.68
C ASP A 145 -0.98 -8.17 22.25
N GLY A 146 -0.16 -9.19 22.09
CA GLY A 146 -0.58 -10.53 21.68
C GLY A 146 -0.82 -10.69 20.18
N GLU A 147 -0.57 -9.68 19.37
CA GLU A 147 -0.68 -9.74 17.92
C GLU A 147 0.70 -9.72 17.24
N ASN A 148 0.92 -10.67 16.35
CA ASN A 148 2.15 -10.72 15.56
C ASN A 148 1.96 -10.01 14.23
N GLU A 149 2.96 -9.20 13.85
CA GLU A 149 3.12 -8.67 12.49
C GLU A 149 4.12 -9.51 11.70
N LEU A 150 3.74 -9.91 10.50
CA LEU A 150 4.63 -10.59 9.56
C LEU A 150 5.28 -9.58 8.63
N VAL A 151 6.60 -9.66 8.49
CA VAL A 151 7.35 -8.86 7.51
C VAL A 151 7.45 -9.67 6.22
N TYR A 152 6.90 -9.12 5.16
CA TYR A 152 6.97 -9.68 3.81
C TYR A 152 7.95 -8.91 2.93
N VAL A 153 8.70 -9.64 2.12
CA VAL A 153 9.66 -9.05 1.17
C VAL A 153 9.45 -9.64 -0.23
N LEU A 154 9.38 -8.77 -1.21
CA LEU A 154 9.45 -9.12 -2.63
C LEU A 154 10.83 -8.77 -3.19
N THR A 155 11.38 -9.66 -4.02
CA THR A 155 12.54 -9.39 -4.88
C THR A 155 12.05 -9.31 -6.32
N PRO A 156 11.79 -8.10 -6.88
CA PRO A 156 10.98 -7.97 -8.10
C PRO A 156 11.63 -8.47 -9.39
N ASN A 157 12.92 -8.76 -9.37
CA ASN A 157 13.71 -9.13 -10.55
C ASN A 157 14.23 -10.58 -10.51
N LEU A 158 13.63 -11.41 -9.65
CA LEU A 158 13.88 -12.85 -9.63
C LEU A 158 12.78 -13.60 -10.37
#